data_f7630b597b294633c2eb622076123f1e
#
_entry.id   f7630b597b294633c2eb622076123f1e
#
_cell.length_a   1.000
_cell.length_b   1.000
_cell.length_c   1.000
_cell.angle_alpha   90.00
_cell.angle_beta   90.00
_cell.angle_gamma   90.00
#
_symmetry.space_group_name_H-M   'P 1'
#
loop_
_entity.id
_entity.type
_entity.pdbx_description
1 polymer ?
#
loop_
_entity_poly.entity_id
_entity_poly.type
_entity_poly.pdbx_seq_one_letter_code
_entity_poly.pdbx_strand_id
1 'polypeptide(L)'
;MPFHRAYITPAALSVIQPTSRAARKPPSHWSIRLILAFGCLAAGAAAQEPPPDLARRVAHQESATQAARNQYTYRQSVVFAELDGHGAATGEYREVRDVIFSPEHERTEQLVGRPTVTLKRLIMTDEDFQDIRNIQPFVMTEDQLWNYENKFRGDEKTDNVDCWVLQVRPRQILQGQRLFDGMLWVDKKDYSIVRLEGQAVPQIHSMKSENLFPRFTTIRQLIDGQHRFPVFTYADDTLPFRNGLQRVRMTIRYSNYKRFAAESVIKFAKP
;
A
#
# COMPACT_ATOMS: atom_id res chain seq x y z
N MET A 1 -33.43 -13.99 37.09
CA MET A 1 -32.66 -15.23 36.87
C MET A 1 -31.22 -14.85 36.60
N PRO A 2 -30.27 -15.25 37.48
CA PRO A 2 -28.87 -14.81 37.37
C PRO A 2 -28.05 -15.82 36.56
N PHE A 3 -27.23 -15.33 35.62
CA PHE A 3 -26.27 -16.18 34.90
C PHE A 3 -24.92 -16.20 35.62
N HIS A 4 -24.46 -17.42 35.87
CA HIS A 4 -23.23 -17.79 36.56
C HIS A 4 -21.96 -17.34 35.79
N ARG A 5 -21.06 -16.69 36.52
CA ARG A 5 -19.67 -16.47 36.19
C ARG A 5 -18.85 -17.74 36.48
N ALA A 6 -18.19 -18.31 35.50
CA ALA A 6 -17.18 -19.35 35.71
C ALA A 6 -15.79 -18.72 35.86
N TYR A 7 -15.17 -18.89 37.01
CA TYR A 7 -13.76 -18.55 37.27
C TYR A 7 -12.88 -19.75 36.88
N ILE A 8 -11.85 -19.51 36.08
CA ILE A 8 -10.78 -20.48 35.82
C ILE A 8 -9.59 -20.12 36.69
N THR A 9 -9.21 -21.02 37.59
CA THR A 9 -8.07 -20.94 38.51
C THR A 9 -6.81 -21.42 37.81
N PRO A 10 -5.63 -20.77 37.99
CA PRO A 10 -4.38 -21.29 37.45
C PRO A 10 -3.76 -22.36 38.34
N ALA A 11 -3.33 -23.46 37.75
CA ALA A 11 -2.65 -24.56 38.36
C ALA A 11 -1.19 -24.24 38.73
N ALA A 12 -0.78 -24.71 39.90
CA ALA A 12 0.51 -24.50 40.53
C ALA A 12 1.66 -25.23 39.82
N LEU A 13 2.77 -24.52 39.68
CA LEU A 13 4.08 -25.10 39.30
C LEU A 13 4.73 -25.77 40.54
N SER A 14 5.01 -27.06 40.44
CA SER A 14 5.83 -27.80 41.41
C SER A 14 7.30 -27.69 41.00
N VAL A 15 8.11 -27.16 41.93
CA VAL A 15 9.57 -27.08 41.88
C VAL A 15 10.17 -28.45 42.29
N ILE A 16 10.96 -29.06 41.45
CA ILE A 16 11.81 -30.22 41.80
C ILE A 16 13.23 -29.76 41.94
N GLN A 17 13.82 -29.92 43.16
CA GLN A 17 15.25 -29.68 43.45
C GLN A 17 16.07 -30.92 43.11
N PRO A 18 17.35 -30.76 42.70
CA PRO A 18 18.21 -31.89 42.43
C PRO A 18 19.02 -32.29 43.69
N THR A 19 19.05 -33.61 43.98
CA THR A 19 19.89 -34.22 45.00
C THR A 19 21.30 -34.42 44.45
N SER A 20 22.28 -34.02 45.28
CA SER A 20 23.73 -34.24 45.11
C SER A 20 24.12 -35.71 45.39
N ARG A 21 25.01 -36.29 44.59
CA ARG A 21 25.90 -37.35 45.05
C ARG A 21 27.21 -37.46 44.27
N ALA A 22 28.27 -37.15 45.01
CA ALA A 22 29.60 -37.75 45.08
C ALA A 22 30.39 -38.20 43.84
N ALA A 23 31.60 -37.68 43.86
CA ALA A 23 32.75 -37.90 43.00
C ALA A 23 33.27 -39.35 42.91
N ARG A 24 33.75 -39.74 41.73
CA ARG A 24 34.85 -40.70 41.53
C ARG A 24 35.80 -40.22 40.42
N LYS A 25 37.09 -40.22 40.69
CA LYS A 25 38.23 -39.92 39.78
C LYS A 25 38.75 -41.21 39.11
N PRO A 26 39.74 -41.16 38.18
CA PRO A 26 39.63 -41.52 36.76
C PRO A 26 40.38 -42.83 36.41
N PRO A 27 40.48 -43.16 35.15
CA PRO A 27 41.83 -43.17 34.58
C PRO A 27 41.95 -42.57 33.15
N SER A 28 43.16 -42.12 32.92
CA SER A 28 43.73 -41.54 31.74
C SER A 28 43.76 -42.49 30.54
N HIS A 29 43.18 -42.07 29.42
CA HIS A 29 43.64 -42.52 28.10
C HIS A 29 43.58 -41.32 27.14
N TRP A 30 44.72 -40.95 26.66
CA TRP A 30 44.91 -40.00 25.57
C TRP A 30 44.18 -40.50 24.32
N SER A 31 43.12 -39.84 23.94
CA SER A 31 42.51 -39.98 22.61
C SER A 31 42.55 -38.63 21.97
N ILE A 32 43.39 -38.49 20.97
CA ILE A 32 43.48 -37.38 20.07
C ILE A 32 42.10 -37.22 19.39
N ARG A 33 41.31 -36.23 19.83
CA ARG A 33 40.08 -35.84 19.14
C ARG A 33 40.45 -34.81 18.10
N LEU A 34 40.43 -35.28 16.86
CA LEU A 34 40.42 -34.44 15.66
C LEU A 34 39.15 -33.58 15.71
N ILE A 35 39.27 -32.31 16.06
CA ILE A 35 38.18 -31.34 15.98
C ILE A 35 38.07 -30.95 14.50
N LEU A 36 37.16 -31.59 13.78
CA LEU A 36 36.66 -31.10 12.49
C LEU A 36 35.87 -29.82 12.77
N ALA A 37 36.53 -28.68 12.61
CA ALA A 37 35.85 -27.37 12.56
C ALA A 37 34.96 -27.35 11.30
N PHE A 38 33.69 -27.66 11.49
CA PHE A 38 32.65 -27.43 10.49
C PHE A 38 32.45 -25.92 10.42
N GLY A 39 33.20 -25.28 9.54
CA GLY A 39 33.01 -23.88 9.21
C GLY A 39 31.65 -23.75 8.54
N CYS A 40 30.60 -23.32 9.27
CA CYS A 40 29.39 -22.78 8.68
C CYS A 40 29.78 -21.55 7.86
N LEU A 41 30.03 -21.72 6.56
CA LEU A 41 29.93 -20.64 5.60
C LEU A 41 28.45 -20.20 5.60
N ALA A 42 28.13 -19.24 6.45
CA ALA A 42 26.95 -18.43 6.24
C ALA A 42 27.18 -17.69 4.91
N ALA A 43 26.68 -18.25 3.82
CA ALA A 43 26.53 -17.52 2.58
C ALA A 43 25.56 -16.36 2.88
N GLY A 44 26.09 -15.23 3.32
CA GLY A 44 25.37 -14.00 3.36
C GLY A 44 24.90 -13.76 1.94
N ALA A 45 23.58 -13.82 1.71
CA ALA A 45 23.01 -13.36 0.46
C ALA A 45 23.47 -11.91 0.28
N ALA A 46 24.44 -11.70 -0.61
CA ALA A 46 24.88 -10.35 -0.95
C ALA A 46 23.65 -9.61 -1.45
N ALA A 47 23.30 -8.52 -0.76
CA ALA A 47 22.21 -7.66 -1.20
C ALA A 47 22.53 -7.25 -2.64
N GLN A 48 21.63 -7.58 -3.56
CA GLN A 48 21.83 -7.25 -4.97
C GLN A 48 21.80 -5.72 -5.11
N GLU A 49 22.85 -5.14 -5.65
CA GLU A 49 22.84 -3.70 -5.93
C GLU A 49 21.77 -3.36 -6.97
N PRO A 50 21.03 -2.26 -6.77
CA PRO A 50 20.03 -1.84 -7.74
C PRO A 50 20.72 -1.38 -9.04
N PRO A 51 20.07 -1.55 -10.18
CA PRO A 51 20.55 -0.95 -11.42
C PRO A 51 20.72 0.56 -11.26
N PRO A 52 21.78 1.17 -11.82
CA PRO A 52 22.02 2.63 -11.70
C PRO A 52 20.88 3.46 -12.31
N ASP A 53 20.11 2.88 -13.22
CA ASP A 53 18.95 3.49 -13.88
C ASP A 53 17.59 2.99 -13.33
N LEU A 54 17.55 2.47 -12.08
CA LEU A 54 16.36 1.89 -11.47
C LEU A 54 15.10 2.77 -11.64
N ALA A 55 15.18 4.05 -11.29
CA ALA A 55 14.04 4.98 -11.38
C ALA A 55 13.51 5.13 -12.81
N ARG A 56 14.39 5.09 -13.81
CA ARG A 56 13.99 5.15 -15.23
C ARG A 56 13.30 3.87 -15.66
N ARG A 57 13.78 2.69 -15.22
CA ARG A 57 13.13 1.40 -15.52
C ARG A 57 11.76 1.32 -14.90
N VAL A 58 11.63 1.80 -13.66
CA VAL A 58 10.32 1.89 -12.99
C VAL A 58 9.38 2.80 -13.78
N ALA A 59 9.85 4.00 -14.16
CA ALA A 59 9.03 4.96 -14.92
C ALA A 59 8.60 4.41 -16.28
N HIS A 60 9.47 3.69 -16.97
CA HIS A 60 9.15 3.01 -18.23
C HIS A 60 8.06 1.96 -18.04
N GLN A 61 8.20 1.08 -17.01
CA GLN A 61 7.21 0.06 -16.68
C GLN A 61 5.88 0.69 -16.26
N GLU A 62 5.92 1.81 -15.53
CA GLU A 62 4.71 2.52 -15.10
C GLU A 62 3.99 3.20 -16.27
N SER A 63 4.72 3.73 -17.26
CA SER A 63 4.12 4.23 -18.51
C SER A 63 3.37 3.12 -19.24
N ALA A 64 3.97 1.92 -19.35
CA ALA A 64 3.31 0.74 -19.94
C ALA A 64 2.08 0.31 -19.12
N THR A 65 2.19 0.30 -17.78
CA THR A 65 1.10 -0.04 -16.87
C THR A 65 -0.06 0.94 -16.98
N GLN A 66 0.22 2.24 -17.11
CA GLN A 66 -0.81 3.26 -17.31
C GLN A 66 -1.53 3.07 -18.65
N ALA A 67 -0.79 2.87 -19.73
CA ALA A 67 -1.36 2.61 -21.05
C ALA A 67 -2.24 1.35 -21.06
N ALA A 68 -1.79 0.29 -20.39
CA ALA A 68 -2.57 -0.94 -20.24
C ALA A 68 -3.84 -0.70 -19.43
N ARG A 69 -3.76 0.01 -18.29
CA ARG A 69 -4.92 0.30 -17.42
C ARG A 69 -6.03 1.05 -18.15
N ASN A 70 -5.67 1.92 -19.09
CA ASN A 70 -6.64 2.65 -19.90
C ASN A 70 -7.47 1.74 -20.84
N GLN A 71 -7.13 0.45 -20.94
CA GLN A 71 -7.90 -0.56 -21.66
C GLN A 71 -8.83 -1.38 -20.75
N TYR A 72 -8.94 -1.03 -19.45
CA TYR A 72 -9.78 -1.75 -18.51
C TYR A 72 -10.85 -0.85 -17.92
N THR A 73 -12.03 -1.41 -17.71
CA THR A 73 -13.02 -0.87 -16.78
C THR A 73 -12.81 -1.51 -15.42
N TYR A 74 -13.14 -0.80 -14.36
CA TYR A 74 -13.07 -1.34 -13.01
C TYR A 74 -14.05 -0.63 -12.07
N ARG A 75 -14.36 -1.28 -10.97
CA ARG A 75 -15.18 -0.70 -9.89
C ARG A 75 -14.29 -0.19 -8.77
N GLN A 76 -14.52 1.03 -8.33
CA GLN A 76 -13.88 1.66 -7.18
C GLN A 76 -14.93 1.85 -6.07
N SER A 77 -14.65 1.32 -4.87
CA SER A 77 -15.47 1.53 -3.68
C SER A 77 -14.64 2.30 -2.66
N VAL A 78 -15.12 3.46 -2.25
CA VAL A 78 -14.47 4.35 -1.28
C VAL A 78 -15.27 4.36 0.01
N VAL A 79 -14.59 4.19 1.13
CA VAL A 79 -15.10 4.42 2.48
C VAL A 79 -14.13 5.34 3.19
N PHE A 80 -14.61 6.49 3.64
CA PHE A 80 -13.85 7.43 4.47
C PHE A 80 -14.60 7.63 5.77
N ALA A 81 -13.99 7.33 6.91
CA ALA A 81 -14.62 7.36 8.23
C ALA A 81 -13.92 8.34 9.17
N GLU A 82 -14.70 9.12 9.89
CA GLU A 82 -14.28 9.82 11.09
C GLU A 82 -14.26 8.83 12.26
N LEU A 83 -13.19 8.85 13.06
CA LEU A 83 -13.06 7.99 14.22
C LEU A 83 -13.04 8.82 15.52
N ASP A 84 -13.55 8.21 16.57
CA ASP A 84 -13.39 8.72 17.93
C ASP A 84 -12.03 8.33 18.53
N GLY A 85 -11.78 8.74 19.78
CA GLY A 85 -10.55 8.42 20.51
C GLY A 85 -10.32 6.90 20.75
N HIS A 86 -11.37 6.10 20.63
CA HIS A 86 -11.31 4.63 20.75
C HIS A 86 -11.21 3.91 19.41
N GLY A 87 -11.23 4.65 18.29
CA GLY A 87 -11.14 4.11 16.94
C GLY A 87 -12.47 3.60 16.38
N ALA A 88 -13.60 3.91 17.03
CA ALA A 88 -14.92 3.61 16.51
C ALA A 88 -15.36 4.70 15.51
N ALA A 89 -16.04 4.30 14.43
CA ALA A 89 -16.54 5.24 13.44
C ALA A 89 -17.70 6.07 14.01
N THR A 90 -17.60 7.39 13.93
CA THR A 90 -18.63 8.35 14.36
C THR A 90 -19.45 8.89 13.20
N GLY A 91 -18.93 8.78 12.00
CA GLY A 91 -19.55 9.14 10.73
C GLY A 91 -18.71 8.63 9.59
N GLU A 92 -19.31 8.51 8.41
CA GLU A 92 -18.60 8.01 7.23
C GLU A 92 -19.17 8.60 5.94
N TYR A 93 -18.32 8.60 4.92
CA TYR A 93 -18.65 8.77 3.53
C TYR A 93 -18.46 7.44 2.82
N ARG A 94 -19.42 7.02 2.01
CA ARG A 94 -19.33 5.81 1.15
C ARG A 94 -19.78 6.12 -0.24
N GLU A 95 -19.01 5.68 -1.23
CA GLU A 95 -19.44 5.68 -2.62
C GLU A 95 -18.90 4.47 -3.38
N VAL A 96 -19.58 4.16 -4.48
CA VAL A 96 -19.14 3.15 -5.45
C VAL A 96 -19.22 3.80 -6.83
N ARG A 97 -18.16 3.65 -7.62
CA ARG A 97 -18.07 4.13 -9.00
C ARG A 97 -17.60 3.02 -9.92
N ASP A 98 -18.17 2.99 -11.10
CA ASP A 98 -17.58 2.28 -12.23
C ASP A 98 -16.73 3.27 -13.02
N VAL A 99 -15.45 2.94 -13.18
CA VAL A 99 -14.48 3.71 -13.95
C VAL A 99 -14.37 3.09 -15.32
N ILE A 100 -14.61 3.90 -16.34
CA ILE A 100 -14.69 3.48 -17.74
C ILE A 100 -13.76 4.39 -18.54
N PHE A 101 -13.01 3.83 -19.49
CA PHE A 101 -12.23 4.62 -20.43
C PHE A 101 -12.89 4.54 -21.81
N SER A 102 -12.97 5.67 -22.50
CA SER A 102 -13.40 5.70 -23.91
C SER A 102 -12.33 5.10 -24.82
N PRO A 103 -12.63 4.80 -26.09
CA PRO A 103 -11.63 4.40 -27.07
C PRO A 103 -10.48 5.43 -27.22
N GLU A 104 -10.76 6.71 -26.96
CA GLU A 104 -9.80 7.82 -26.96
C GLU A 104 -9.03 7.92 -25.62
N HIS A 105 -9.21 6.95 -24.73
CA HIS A 105 -8.61 6.88 -23.38
C HIS A 105 -9.07 7.97 -22.40
N GLU A 106 -10.20 8.59 -22.67
CA GLU A 106 -10.82 9.53 -21.73
C GLU A 106 -11.48 8.78 -20.58
N ARG A 107 -11.12 9.17 -19.34
CA ARG A 107 -11.66 8.60 -18.13
C ARG A 107 -13.05 9.15 -17.82
N THR A 108 -14.04 8.29 -17.73
CA THR A 108 -15.39 8.57 -17.26
C THR A 108 -15.69 7.81 -15.98
N GLU A 109 -16.42 8.43 -15.06
CA GLU A 109 -16.80 7.81 -13.79
C GLU A 109 -18.33 7.84 -13.64
N GLN A 110 -18.91 6.67 -13.42
CA GLN A 110 -20.34 6.53 -13.21
C GLN A 110 -20.62 6.06 -11.77
N LEU A 111 -21.40 6.83 -11.02
CA LEU A 111 -21.84 6.43 -9.68
C LEU A 111 -22.74 5.20 -9.75
N VAL A 112 -22.47 4.23 -8.88
CA VAL A 112 -23.30 3.04 -8.68
C VAL A 112 -24.13 3.25 -7.42
N GLY A 113 -25.34 3.77 -7.61
CA GLY A 113 -26.18 4.20 -6.50
C GLY A 113 -25.85 5.60 -5.99
N ARG A 114 -26.48 5.98 -4.87
CA ARG A 114 -26.26 7.28 -4.24
C ARG A 114 -25.16 7.17 -3.19
N PRO A 115 -24.22 8.11 -3.09
CA PRO A 115 -23.28 8.18 -1.98
C PRO A 115 -24.04 8.30 -0.64
N THR A 116 -23.50 7.65 0.38
CA THR A 116 -23.97 7.79 1.75
C THR A 116 -23.03 8.73 2.50
N VAL A 117 -23.59 9.75 3.16
CA VAL A 117 -22.83 10.74 3.92
C VAL A 117 -23.43 10.86 5.31
N THR A 118 -22.66 10.46 6.32
CA THR A 118 -22.99 10.59 7.74
C THR A 118 -21.87 11.28 8.52
N LEU A 119 -20.88 11.87 7.82
CA LEU A 119 -19.81 12.66 8.40
C LEU A 119 -20.40 13.81 9.23
N LYS A 120 -19.78 14.08 10.39
CA LYS A 120 -20.25 15.12 11.35
C LYS A 120 -19.32 16.31 11.44
N ARG A 121 -18.02 16.08 11.25
CA ARG A 121 -16.96 17.08 11.43
C ARG A 121 -16.22 17.39 10.12
N LEU A 122 -16.13 16.42 9.23
CA LEU A 122 -15.44 16.54 7.96
C LEU A 122 -16.43 16.60 6.80
N ILE A 123 -15.97 17.21 5.73
CA ILE A 123 -16.68 17.29 4.45
C ILE A 123 -15.70 16.80 3.40
N MET A 124 -16.16 15.90 2.53
CA MET A 124 -15.37 15.50 1.36
C MET A 124 -15.39 16.63 0.34
N THR A 125 -14.21 17.09 -0.05
CA THR A 125 -14.02 18.19 -1.01
C THR A 125 -13.67 17.66 -2.39
N ASP A 126 -13.72 18.52 -3.40
CA ASP A 126 -13.29 18.16 -4.75
C ASP A 126 -11.80 17.80 -4.79
N GLU A 127 -10.97 18.42 -3.95
CA GLU A 127 -9.56 18.10 -3.80
C GLU A 127 -9.34 16.69 -3.23
N ASP A 128 -10.18 16.25 -2.27
CA ASP A 128 -10.12 14.88 -1.74
C ASP A 128 -10.41 13.86 -2.86
N PHE A 129 -11.40 14.13 -3.71
CA PHE A 129 -11.71 13.28 -4.85
C PHE A 129 -10.60 13.28 -5.89
N GLN A 130 -9.91 14.42 -6.11
CA GLN A 130 -8.74 14.48 -6.99
C GLN A 130 -7.59 13.65 -6.44
N ASP A 131 -7.34 13.69 -5.14
CA ASP A 131 -6.31 12.87 -4.48
C ASP A 131 -6.64 11.36 -4.59
N ILE A 132 -7.89 10.99 -4.37
CA ILE A 132 -8.37 9.61 -4.56
C ILE A 132 -8.18 9.16 -6.01
N ARG A 133 -8.39 10.04 -6.97
CA ARG A 133 -8.31 9.75 -8.40
C ARG A 133 -6.87 9.66 -8.92
N ASN A 134 -6.00 10.56 -8.45
CA ASN A 134 -4.70 10.80 -9.07
C ASN A 134 -3.50 10.43 -8.19
N ILE A 135 -3.60 10.60 -6.87
CA ILE A 135 -2.46 10.43 -5.97
C ILE A 135 -2.39 9.01 -5.39
N GLN A 136 -3.50 8.43 -5.01
CA GLN A 136 -3.49 7.11 -4.39
C GLN A 136 -3.19 5.97 -5.35
N PRO A 137 -3.66 5.97 -6.60
CA PRO A 137 -3.19 5.03 -7.60
C PRO A 137 -1.90 5.51 -8.29
N PHE A 138 -1.05 6.25 -7.57
CA PHE A 138 0.14 6.91 -8.11
C PHE A 138 0.88 6.06 -9.13
N VAL A 139 1.26 6.72 -10.23
CA VAL A 139 2.02 6.14 -11.33
C VAL A 139 3.15 7.12 -11.66
N MET A 140 4.41 6.69 -11.48
CA MET A 140 5.57 7.49 -11.83
C MET A 140 5.99 7.22 -13.29
N THR A 141 5.29 7.84 -14.22
CA THR A 141 5.56 7.69 -15.65
C THR A 141 6.83 8.43 -16.10
N GLU A 142 7.31 8.14 -17.32
CA GLU A 142 8.54 8.73 -17.85
C GLU A 142 8.45 10.26 -17.96
N ASP A 143 7.30 10.80 -18.33
CA ASP A 143 7.02 12.23 -18.39
C ASP A 143 6.96 12.91 -17.01
N GLN A 144 6.67 12.15 -15.95
CA GLN A 144 6.61 12.66 -14.58
C GLN A 144 7.89 12.46 -13.78
N LEU A 145 8.80 11.59 -14.25
CA LEU A 145 10.01 11.23 -13.51
C LEU A 145 10.86 12.45 -13.12
N TRP A 146 10.93 13.46 -13.95
CA TRP A 146 11.71 14.67 -13.70
C TRP A 146 11.15 15.53 -12.54
N ASN A 147 9.88 15.36 -12.18
CA ASN A 147 9.26 16.05 -11.02
C ASN A 147 9.80 15.55 -9.68
N TYR A 148 10.47 14.38 -9.66
CA TYR A 148 10.81 13.69 -8.43
C TYR A 148 12.32 13.52 -8.24
N GLU A 149 12.75 13.63 -6.99
CA GLU A 149 13.99 13.08 -6.52
C GLU A 149 13.76 11.63 -6.13
N ASN A 150 14.68 10.75 -6.55
CA ASN A 150 14.58 9.32 -6.31
C ASN A 150 15.82 8.86 -5.53
N LYS A 151 15.60 8.11 -4.45
CA LYS A 151 16.68 7.58 -3.61
C LYS A 151 16.42 6.11 -3.28
N PHE A 152 17.36 5.24 -3.62
CA PHE A 152 17.34 3.84 -3.19
C PHE A 152 17.45 3.76 -1.66
N ARG A 153 16.67 2.88 -1.04
CA ARG A 153 16.60 2.71 0.43
C ARG A 153 16.95 1.32 0.90
N GLY A 154 17.11 0.38 0.00
CA GLY A 154 17.43 -1.01 0.30
C GLY A 154 16.49 -1.98 -0.38
N ASP A 155 16.56 -3.22 0.07
CA ASP A 155 15.77 -4.34 -0.40
C ASP A 155 14.78 -4.77 0.67
N GLU A 156 13.60 -5.16 0.25
CA GLU A 156 12.57 -5.71 1.13
C GLU A 156 11.74 -6.76 0.41
N LYS A 157 11.33 -7.80 1.11
CA LYS A 157 10.36 -8.76 0.60
C LYS A 157 8.96 -8.37 1.07
N THR A 158 8.06 -8.09 0.13
CA THR A 158 6.64 -7.78 0.41
C THR A 158 5.73 -8.68 -0.42
N ASP A 159 4.70 -9.26 0.20
CA ASP A 159 3.75 -10.20 -0.45
C ASP A 159 4.44 -11.32 -1.26
N ASN A 160 5.54 -11.88 -0.71
CA ASN A 160 6.40 -12.88 -1.34
C ASN A 160 7.13 -12.41 -2.62
N VAL A 161 7.16 -11.12 -2.90
CA VAL A 161 7.91 -10.51 -4.00
C VAL A 161 9.18 -9.86 -3.45
N ASP A 162 10.33 -10.15 -4.06
CA ASP A 162 11.60 -9.49 -3.74
C ASP A 162 11.61 -8.11 -4.41
N CYS A 163 11.70 -7.06 -3.61
CA CYS A 163 11.55 -5.69 -4.07
C CYS A 163 12.81 -4.84 -3.79
N TRP A 164 13.08 -3.89 -4.66
CA TRP A 164 13.84 -2.69 -4.30
C TRP A 164 12.90 -1.66 -3.67
N VAL A 165 13.40 -0.97 -2.65
CA VAL A 165 12.67 0.12 -2.01
C VAL A 165 13.21 1.44 -2.51
N LEU A 166 12.36 2.21 -3.17
CA LEU A 166 12.70 3.50 -3.77
C LEU A 166 11.90 4.60 -3.08
N GLN A 167 12.60 5.56 -2.47
CA GLN A 167 11.98 6.79 -1.99
C GLN A 167 11.81 7.76 -3.14
N VAL A 168 10.63 8.35 -3.25
CA VAL A 168 10.33 9.42 -4.21
C VAL A 168 9.82 10.65 -3.47
N ARG A 169 10.34 11.83 -3.83
CA ARG A 169 9.94 13.14 -3.29
C ARG A 169 9.83 14.16 -4.39
N PRO A 170 8.83 15.03 -4.39
CA PRO A 170 8.79 16.13 -5.33
C PRO A 170 10.04 17.03 -5.20
N ARG A 171 10.66 17.37 -6.34
CA ARG A 171 11.76 18.35 -6.37
C ARG A 171 11.26 19.75 -6.07
N GLN A 172 10.09 20.06 -6.60
CA GLN A 172 9.41 21.33 -6.43
C GLN A 172 7.90 21.10 -6.55
N ILE A 173 7.15 21.88 -5.80
CA ILE A 173 5.68 21.86 -5.86
C ILE A 173 5.26 23.26 -6.32
N LEU A 174 4.70 23.37 -7.52
CA LEU A 174 4.15 24.62 -8.02
C LEU A 174 2.76 24.88 -7.46
N GLN A 175 2.33 26.12 -7.50
CA GLN A 175 1.00 26.51 -7.02
C GLN A 175 -0.09 25.71 -7.73
N GLY A 176 -1.02 25.14 -6.96
CA GLY A 176 -2.10 24.30 -7.48
C GLY A 176 -1.72 22.87 -7.82
N GLN A 177 -0.46 22.47 -7.65
CA GLN A 177 -0.05 21.08 -7.81
C GLN A 177 -0.23 20.29 -6.52
N ARG A 178 -0.64 19.03 -6.68
CA ARG A 178 -0.62 17.98 -5.67
C ARG A 178 0.23 16.84 -6.21
N LEU A 179 1.23 16.44 -5.46
CA LEU A 179 2.19 15.41 -5.86
C LEU A 179 2.29 14.35 -4.76
N PHE A 180 2.88 13.21 -5.09
CA PHE A 180 3.12 12.12 -4.13
C PHE A 180 4.48 12.27 -3.45
N ASP A 181 4.54 12.07 -2.13
CA ASP A 181 5.79 11.91 -1.35
C ASP A 181 5.73 10.60 -0.58
N GLY A 182 6.65 9.67 -0.87
CA GLY A 182 6.60 8.37 -0.21
C GLY A 182 7.65 7.36 -0.66
N MET A 183 7.31 6.10 -0.44
CA MET A 183 8.11 4.92 -0.74
C MET A 183 7.41 4.04 -1.75
N LEU A 184 8.17 3.44 -2.64
CA LEU A 184 7.74 2.48 -3.65
C LEU A 184 8.48 1.16 -3.43
N TRP A 185 7.75 0.05 -3.39
CA TRP A 185 8.29 -1.32 -3.43
C TRP A 185 8.17 -1.81 -4.87
N VAL A 186 9.31 -2.02 -5.49
CA VAL A 186 9.48 -2.30 -6.91
C VAL A 186 9.92 -3.75 -7.09
N ASP A 187 9.16 -4.55 -7.82
CA ASP A 187 9.50 -5.93 -8.14
C ASP A 187 10.86 -5.97 -8.88
N LYS A 188 11.81 -6.78 -8.38
CA LYS A 188 13.14 -6.93 -8.97
C LYS A 188 13.12 -7.56 -10.37
N LYS A 189 12.05 -8.26 -10.73
CA LYS A 189 11.95 -9.00 -11.99
C LYS A 189 11.49 -8.13 -13.15
N ASP A 190 10.46 -7.30 -12.93
CA ASP A 190 9.78 -6.58 -13.99
C ASP A 190 9.68 -5.07 -13.76
N TYR A 191 10.27 -4.55 -12.67
CA TYR A 191 10.26 -3.14 -12.28
C TYR A 191 8.88 -2.56 -12.02
N SER A 192 7.84 -3.37 -11.90
CA SER A 192 6.50 -2.91 -11.55
C SER A 192 6.40 -2.55 -10.07
N ILE A 193 5.58 -1.55 -9.73
CA ILE A 193 5.31 -1.20 -8.35
C ILE A 193 4.33 -2.22 -7.77
N VAL A 194 4.72 -2.88 -6.67
CA VAL A 194 3.91 -3.86 -5.91
C VAL A 194 3.11 -3.16 -4.82
N ARG A 195 3.78 -2.23 -4.12
CA ARG A 195 3.23 -1.45 -3.01
C ARG A 195 3.76 -0.03 -3.08
N LEU A 196 2.96 0.91 -2.65
CA LEU A 196 3.41 2.27 -2.36
C LEU A 196 2.84 2.72 -1.02
N GLU A 197 3.60 3.57 -0.32
CA GLU A 197 3.20 4.16 0.95
C GLU A 197 3.66 5.61 1.01
N GLY A 198 2.73 6.53 1.26
CA GLY A 198 3.06 7.95 1.24
C GLY A 198 1.87 8.84 1.51
N GLN A 199 1.97 10.04 1.01
CA GLN A 199 0.95 11.07 1.18
C GLN A 199 0.89 12.00 -0.03
N ALA A 200 -0.24 12.70 -0.16
CA ALA A 200 -0.37 13.82 -1.07
C ALA A 200 0.26 15.08 -0.46
N VAL A 201 1.07 15.79 -1.23
CA VAL A 201 1.73 17.04 -0.80
C VAL A 201 1.50 18.17 -1.81
N PRO A 202 1.37 19.44 -1.35
CA PRO A 202 1.41 19.89 0.04
C PRO A 202 0.10 19.59 0.78
N GLN A 203 0.15 19.53 2.10
CA GLN A 203 -1.06 19.66 2.91
C GLN A 203 -1.58 21.10 2.77
N ILE A 204 -2.88 21.28 2.53
CA ILE A 204 -3.44 22.59 2.26
C ILE A 204 -4.05 23.17 3.55
N HIS A 205 -3.48 24.26 4.02
CA HIS A 205 -3.96 25.04 5.16
C HIS A 205 -4.30 26.47 4.71
N SER A 206 -5.42 26.66 4.04
CA SER A 206 -5.86 28.01 3.66
C SER A 206 -6.82 28.61 4.68
N MET A 207 -6.99 29.95 4.64
CA MET A 207 -7.97 30.64 5.51
C MET A 207 -9.41 30.18 5.28
N LYS A 208 -9.72 29.71 4.06
CA LYS A 208 -11.07 29.35 3.63
C LYS A 208 -11.34 27.84 3.68
N SER A 209 -10.30 27.02 3.51
CA SER A 209 -10.42 25.56 3.47
C SER A 209 -9.16 24.89 3.97
N GLU A 210 -9.31 23.74 4.58
CA GLU A 210 -8.20 22.84 4.90
C GLU A 210 -8.45 21.56 4.12
N ASN A 211 -7.44 21.15 3.34
CA ASN A 211 -7.44 19.84 2.73
C ASN A 211 -6.20 19.09 3.24
N LEU A 212 -6.40 18.28 4.27
CA LEU A 212 -5.41 17.40 4.87
C LEU A 212 -5.75 15.97 4.46
N PHE A 213 -4.84 15.32 3.79
CA PHE A 213 -5.06 13.95 3.35
C PHE A 213 -4.20 12.97 4.15
N PRO A 214 -4.75 11.83 4.61
CA PRO A 214 -4.01 10.89 5.43
C PRO A 214 -2.87 10.22 4.66
N ARG A 215 -1.83 9.80 5.38
CA ARG A 215 -0.85 8.87 4.82
C ARG A 215 -1.55 7.56 4.48
N PHE A 216 -1.22 6.99 3.35
CA PHE A 216 -1.89 5.80 2.83
C PHE A 216 -0.90 4.76 2.31
N THR A 217 -1.38 3.54 2.25
CA THR A 217 -0.71 2.42 1.58
C THR A 217 -1.60 1.91 0.46
N THR A 218 -1.07 1.78 -0.75
CA THR A 218 -1.75 1.14 -1.87
C THR A 218 -1.03 -0.16 -2.24
N ILE A 219 -1.80 -1.23 -2.32
CA ILE A 219 -1.34 -2.55 -2.77
C ILE A 219 -1.77 -2.77 -4.21
N ARG A 220 -0.86 -3.28 -5.03
CA ARG A 220 -1.10 -3.64 -6.41
C ARG A 220 -0.92 -5.15 -6.61
N GLN A 221 -1.74 -5.73 -7.44
CA GLN A 221 -1.66 -7.15 -7.79
C GLN A 221 -1.68 -7.33 -9.31
N LEU A 222 -1.15 -8.45 -9.75
CA LEU A 222 -1.24 -8.85 -11.15
C LEU A 222 -2.70 -9.08 -11.50
N ILE A 223 -3.17 -8.35 -12.51
CA ILE A 223 -4.46 -8.56 -13.13
C ILE A 223 -4.20 -9.31 -14.45
N ASP A 224 -4.96 -10.37 -14.69
CA ASP A 224 -4.79 -11.26 -15.85
C ASP A 224 -3.34 -11.83 -16.05
N GLY A 225 -2.55 -11.82 -14.99
CA GLY A 225 -1.19 -12.35 -15.00
C GLY A 225 -0.12 -11.46 -15.66
N GLN A 226 -0.48 -10.23 -16.08
CA GLN A 226 0.42 -9.37 -16.86
C GLN A 226 0.70 -8.02 -16.18
N HIS A 227 -0.34 -7.30 -15.77
CA HIS A 227 -0.21 -5.92 -15.30
C HIS A 227 -0.56 -5.80 -13.82
N ARG A 228 0.23 -5.02 -13.06
CA ARG A 228 -0.05 -4.73 -11.65
C ARG A 228 -0.89 -3.47 -11.53
N PHE A 229 -2.17 -3.66 -11.16
CA PHE A 229 -3.08 -2.55 -10.89
C PHE A 229 -3.41 -2.46 -9.41
N PRO A 230 -3.82 -1.27 -8.91
CA PRO A 230 -4.29 -1.11 -7.55
C PRO A 230 -5.45 -2.05 -7.25
N VAL A 231 -5.40 -2.75 -6.11
CA VAL A 231 -6.53 -3.57 -5.62
C VAL A 231 -7.06 -3.07 -4.31
N PHE A 232 -6.21 -2.40 -3.53
CA PHE A 232 -6.57 -1.93 -2.20
C PHE A 232 -5.73 -0.72 -1.80
N THR A 233 -6.37 0.31 -1.25
CA THR A 233 -5.73 1.43 -0.56
C THR A 233 -6.29 1.55 0.84
N TYR A 234 -5.42 1.80 1.81
CA TYR A 234 -5.77 1.94 3.22
C TYR A 234 -5.01 3.09 3.86
N ALA A 235 -5.70 3.81 4.72
CA ALA A 235 -5.14 4.82 5.63
C ALA A 235 -5.81 4.72 7.00
N ASP A 236 -5.04 4.95 8.07
CA ASP A 236 -5.53 5.20 9.43
C ASP A 236 -4.58 6.23 10.04
N ASP A 237 -5.02 7.47 10.15
CA ASP A 237 -4.16 8.59 10.49
C ASP A 237 -4.90 9.60 11.36
N THR A 238 -4.14 10.47 12.02
CA THR A 238 -4.68 11.57 12.82
C THR A 238 -4.26 12.89 12.20
N LEU A 239 -5.21 13.62 11.63
CA LEU A 239 -4.99 14.84 10.91
C LEU A 239 -5.13 16.06 11.82
N PRO A 240 -4.15 17.00 11.81
CA PRO A 240 -4.14 18.18 12.67
C PRO A 240 -4.90 19.35 12.03
N PHE A 241 -6.22 19.28 12.01
CA PHE A 241 -7.06 20.41 11.59
C PHE A 241 -6.99 21.56 12.61
N ARG A 242 -7.28 22.77 12.19
CA ARG A 242 -7.28 23.96 13.05
C ARG A 242 -8.25 23.85 14.23
N ASN A 243 -9.36 23.16 14.03
CA ASN A 243 -10.37 22.91 15.07
C ASN A 243 -10.06 21.68 15.94
N GLY A 244 -8.84 21.14 15.82
CA GLY A 244 -8.33 20.03 16.62
C GLY A 244 -8.00 18.78 15.81
N LEU A 245 -7.44 17.81 16.50
CA LEU A 245 -7.07 16.52 15.90
C LEU A 245 -8.32 15.74 15.51
N GLN A 246 -8.28 15.16 14.32
CA GLN A 246 -9.32 14.27 13.84
C GLN A 246 -8.68 12.96 13.32
N ARG A 247 -8.99 11.86 13.97
CA ARG A 247 -8.59 10.54 13.48
C ARG A 247 -9.53 10.12 12.35
N VAL A 248 -8.94 9.62 11.26
CA VAL A 248 -9.65 9.19 10.06
C VAL A 248 -9.18 7.82 9.63
N ARG A 249 -10.08 7.08 8.99
CA ARG A 249 -9.74 5.84 8.29
C ARG A 249 -10.31 5.88 6.89
N MET A 250 -9.46 5.54 5.93
CA MET A 250 -9.88 5.44 4.53
C MET A 250 -9.61 4.04 4.02
N THR A 251 -10.54 3.54 3.24
CA THR A 251 -10.41 2.28 2.51
C THR A 251 -10.92 2.47 1.09
N ILE A 252 -10.09 2.12 0.12
CA ILE A 252 -10.49 2.08 -1.28
C ILE A 252 -10.25 0.67 -1.80
N ARG A 253 -11.27 0.08 -2.42
CA ARG A 253 -11.18 -1.23 -3.09
C ARG A 253 -11.36 -1.03 -4.57
N TYR A 254 -10.48 -1.66 -5.34
CA TYR A 254 -10.54 -1.70 -6.80
C TYR A 254 -10.85 -3.13 -7.21
N SER A 255 -11.92 -3.32 -7.96
CA SER A 255 -12.43 -4.65 -8.29
C SER A 255 -13.03 -4.69 -9.69
N ASN A 256 -13.40 -5.89 -10.15
CA ASN A 256 -14.09 -6.08 -11.42
C ASN A 256 -13.31 -5.51 -12.62
N TYR A 257 -12.00 -5.63 -12.61
CA TYR A 257 -11.18 -5.28 -13.76
C TYR A 257 -11.61 -6.11 -14.97
N LYS A 258 -12.00 -5.43 -16.04
CA LYS A 258 -12.40 -6.05 -17.29
C LYS A 258 -11.73 -5.31 -18.43
N ARG A 259 -10.95 -6.01 -19.22
CA ARG A 259 -10.41 -5.47 -20.45
C ARG A 259 -11.53 -5.35 -21.47
N PHE A 260 -11.70 -4.17 -22.04
CA PHE A 260 -12.62 -4.04 -23.16
C PHE A 260 -11.86 -4.35 -24.45
N ALA A 261 -12.38 -5.33 -25.19
CA ALA A 261 -11.91 -5.55 -26.54
C ALA A 261 -12.50 -4.47 -27.44
N ALA A 262 -11.66 -3.73 -28.13
CA ALA A 262 -12.09 -2.70 -29.09
C ALA A 262 -12.66 -3.32 -30.40
N GLU A 263 -13.41 -4.41 -30.31
CA GLU A 263 -14.08 -5.06 -31.44
C GLU A 263 -15.58 -5.16 -31.19
N SER A 264 -16.24 -4.02 -31.08
CA SER A 264 -17.68 -3.96 -31.40
C SER A 264 -17.84 -3.43 -32.82
N VAL A 265 -17.70 -4.31 -33.80
CA VAL A 265 -18.19 -4.05 -35.15
C VAL A 265 -19.71 -4.01 -35.06
N ILE A 266 -20.28 -2.80 -34.96
CA ILE A 266 -21.71 -2.59 -35.16
C ILE A 266 -21.99 -2.91 -36.64
N LYS A 267 -22.44 -4.13 -36.93
CA LYS A 267 -23.01 -4.47 -38.24
C LYS A 267 -24.39 -3.80 -38.32
N PHE A 268 -24.45 -2.64 -38.94
CA PHE A 268 -25.72 -2.11 -39.38
C PHE A 268 -26.30 -3.09 -40.42
N ALA A 269 -27.41 -3.73 -40.10
CA ALA A 269 -28.19 -4.44 -41.11
C ALA A 269 -28.63 -3.39 -42.14
N LYS A 270 -28.22 -3.57 -43.39
CA LYS A 270 -28.78 -2.78 -44.49
C LYS A 270 -30.28 -3.07 -44.62
N PRO A 271 -31.10 -2.02 -44.88
CA PRO A 271 -32.54 -2.15 -45.09
C PRO A 271 -32.89 -3.03 -46.30
#